data_a57dda04af47dfcc3ffe3cc81d821128
#
_entry.id   a57dda04af47dfcc3ffe3cc81d821128
#
_cell.length_a   1.000
_cell.length_b   1.000
_cell.length_c   1.000
_cell.angle_alpha   90.00
_cell.angle_beta   90.00
_cell.angle_gamma   90.00
#
_symmetry.space_group_name_H-M   'P 1'
#
loop_
_entity.id
_entity.type
_entity.pdbx_description
1 polymer ?
#
loop_
_entity_poly.entity_id
_entity_poly.type
_entity_poly.pdbx_seq_one_letter_code
_entity_poly.pdbx_strand_id
1 'polypeptide(L)'
;ISLSNLREAGAPIKGYEGAASGVVPVMKLFEDSFSYSNQLGQRQGAGVVYLNVFHPDIIAFLSTKKENADEKVRVKTLSLGVVVPDKFYELARKNEEMYLFSPYSVELEYGVPFNYIDITEKYDELVANPNIRKTKIKARDLETEISKLQQESGYPYVVNIDTANRANPVDGKIIMSNLCSEILQVQEPSLINDAQEFLQMGTDVSCNLGSTNVVNMMTSPDFGRSIRAMVRALTFVTDSSHIVAVPTIDHGNSQAHTFGLGAMGLHSYLAQQLIEYGSPESVEFTSIYFMLMNYWTLVESNNIARERGITFHNFEKSDYANGSYFDKYVTGEFVPKSDRVKELFKDVFIPSAADWAELRDKVQADGLYHQNRLAVAPNGSISYINDVSASIHPITQRIEERQEKKIGKIYYPAAGLSTETIPYYTSAYDMDMRKVIDVYAAATEHVDQGLSLTLFMRSDIPKGLYEWKKEN
;
A
#
# COMPACT_ATOMS: atom_id res chain seq x y z
N ILE A 1 -9.47 7.48 -3.54
CA ILE A 1 -9.75 8.46 -4.60
C ILE A 1 -8.66 9.52 -4.58
N SER A 2 -8.07 9.86 -5.75
CA SER A 2 -7.11 10.97 -5.87
C SER A 2 -7.84 12.29 -6.10
N LEU A 3 -7.51 13.30 -5.30
CA LEU A 3 -7.97 14.68 -5.47
C LEU A 3 -6.91 15.58 -6.10
N SER A 4 -5.74 15.04 -6.44
CA SER A 4 -4.56 15.81 -6.87
C SER A 4 -4.77 16.60 -8.18
N ASN A 5 -5.72 16.19 -9.02
CA ASN A 5 -6.05 16.86 -10.28
C ASN A 5 -7.15 17.93 -10.12
N LEU A 6 -7.77 18.04 -8.95
CA LEU A 6 -8.78 19.07 -8.72
C LEU A 6 -8.12 20.45 -8.64
N ARG A 7 -8.83 21.45 -9.14
CA ARG A 7 -8.38 22.84 -9.02
C ARG A 7 -8.35 23.27 -7.56
N GLU A 8 -7.31 23.98 -7.19
CA GLU A 8 -7.20 24.61 -5.88
C GLU A 8 -8.28 25.67 -5.64
N ALA A 9 -8.57 25.97 -4.38
CA ALA A 9 -9.46 27.06 -4.00
C ALA A 9 -8.96 28.39 -4.58
N GLY A 10 -9.88 29.15 -5.19
CA GLY A 10 -9.58 30.43 -5.83
C GLY A 10 -9.02 30.30 -7.25
N ALA A 11 -8.88 29.11 -7.80
CA ALA A 11 -8.50 28.94 -9.21
C ALA A 11 -9.61 29.44 -10.16
N PRO A 12 -9.25 29.87 -11.39
CA PRO A 12 -10.23 30.34 -12.36
C PRO A 12 -11.09 29.20 -12.91
N ILE A 13 -12.38 29.48 -13.14
CA ILE A 13 -13.30 28.60 -13.88
C ILE A 13 -13.92 29.43 -14.99
N LYS A 14 -13.79 29.03 -16.24
CA LYS A 14 -14.30 29.70 -17.44
C LYS A 14 -13.92 31.21 -17.47
N GLY A 15 -12.70 31.54 -17.04
CA GLY A 15 -12.18 32.93 -16.99
C GLY A 15 -12.59 33.76 -15.78
N TYR A 16 -13.40 33.22 -14.86
CA TYR A 16 -13.76 33.91 -13.62
C TYR A 16 -12.76 33.53 -12.52
N GLU A 17 -11.93 34.48 -12.10
CA GLU A 17 -10.99 34.31 -10.98
C GLU A 17 -11.74 34.11 -9.65
N GLY A 18 -11.16 33.31 -8.76
CA GLY A 18 -11.72 33.03 -7.44
C GLY A 18 -12.91 32.05 -7.45
N ALA A 19 -13.25 31.46 -8.58
CA ALA A 19 -14.47 30.68 -8.75
C ALA A 19 -14.38 29.22 -8.19
N ALA A 20 -13.20 28.61 -8.17
CA ALA A 20 -13.02 27.25 -7.67
C ALA A 20 -13.09 27.21 -6.14
N SER A 21 -13.78 26.20 -5.60
CA SER A 21 -13.93 26.02 -4.15
C SER A 21 -12.85 25.12 -3.52
N GLY A 22 -11.98 24.52 -4.34
CA GLY A 22 -10.91 23.63 -3.87
C GLY A 22 -11.38 22.22 -3.49
N VAL A 23 -10.50 21.48 -2.81
CA VAL A 23 -10.72 20.05 -2.51
C VAL A 23 -11.66 19.81 -1.32
N VAL A 24 -11.76 20.73 -0.34
CA VAL A 24 -12.49 20.52 0.92
C VAL A 24 -13.98 20.25 0.73
N PRO A 25 -14.74 20.99 -0.09
CA PRO A 25 -16.15 20.68 -0.34
C PRO A 25 -16.35 19.31 -0.99
N VAL A 26 -15.43 18.87 -1.87
CA VAL A 26 -15.48 17.55 -2.49
C VAL A 26 -15.24 16.45 -1.46
N MET A 27 -14.33 16.67 -0.50
CA MET A 27 -14.11 15.74 0.62
C MET A 27 -15.38 15.54 1.44
N LYS A 28 -16.16 16.60 1.69
CA LYS A 28 -17.44 16.51 2.42
C LYS A 28 -18.46 15.66 1.66
N LEU A 29 -18.57 15.85 0.35
CA LEU A 29 -19.46 15.01 -0.50
C LEU A 29 -19.07 13.52 -0.42
N PHE A 30 -17.78 13.20 -0.46
CA PHE A 30 -17.32 11.82 -0.32
C PHE A 30 -17.56 11.28 1.09
N GLU A 31 -17.32 12.07 2.14
CA GLU A 31 -17.60 11.66 3.51
C GLU A 31 -19.07 11.26 3.69
N ASP A 32 -20.00 12.09 3.23
CA ASP A 32 -21.43 11.86 3.32
C ASP A 32 -21.85 10.65 2.46
N SER A 33 -21.30 10.52 1.27
CA SER A 33 -21.55 9.40 0.35
C SER A 33 -21.12 8.05 0.94
N PHE A 34 -19.90 7.98 1.50
CA PHE A 34 -19.41 6.77 2.16
C PHE A 34 -20.19 6.46 3.45
N SER A 35 -20.56 7.49 4.22
CA SER A 35 -21.35 7.31 5.44
C SER A 35 -22.77 6.81 5.15
N TYR A 36 -23.35 7.22 4.02
CA TYR A 36 -24.65 6.74 3.56
C TYR A 36 -24.60 5.27 3.13
N SER A 37 -23.53 4.86 2.45
CA SER A 37 -23.37 3.51 1.91
C SER A 37 -22.94 2.55 3.01
N ASN A 38 -23.84 1.66 3.45
CA ASN A 38 -23.51 0.61 4.39
C ASN A 38 -24.03 -0.74 3.85
N GLN A 39 -23.34 -1.81 4.21
CA GLN A 39 -23.70 -3.18 3.80
C GLN A 39 -24.81 -3.73 4.72
N LEU A 40 -26.02 -3.23 4.58
CA LEU A 40 -27.20 -3.62 5.39
C LEU A 40 -26.92 -3.51 6.92
N GLY A 41 -26.15 -2.51 7.33
CA GLY A 41 -25.79 -2.28 8.72
C GLY A 41 -24.71 -3.22 9.27
N GLN A 42 -24.15 -4.11 8.47
CA GLN A 42 -23.08 -5.04 8.89
C GLN A 42 -21.70 -4.36 8.86
N ARG A 43 -21.45 -3.51 7.88
CA ARG A 43 -20.20 -2.77 7.72
C ARG A 43 -20.47 -1.39 7.14
N GLN A 44 -20.02 -0.35 7.80
CA GLN A 44 -20.11 1.00 7.23
C GLN A 44 -19.23 1.13 5.99
N GLY A 45 -19.68 1.92 5.02
CA GLY A 45 -18.86 2.37 3.92
C GLY A 45 -17.70 3.23 4.48
N ALA A 46 -16.52 3.07 3.90
CA ALA A 46 -15.32 3.80 4.27
C ALA A 46 -14.56 4.18 3.01
N GLY A 47 -13.89 5.32 3.04
CA GLY A 47 -13.10 5.82 1.92
C GLY A 47 -11.85 6.56 2.38
N VAL A 48 -10.92 6.70 1.45
CA VAL A 48 -9.73 7.53 1.59
C VAL A 48 -9.63 8.48 0.42
N VAL A 49 -9.19 9.69 0.69
CA VAL A 49 -8.82 10.66 -0.34
C VAL A 49 -7.34 10.96 -0.25
N TYR A 50 -6.66 10.93 -1.41
CA TYR A 50 -5.24 11.22 -1.53
C TYR A 50 -5.02 12.58 -2.18
N LEU A 51 -4.07 13.35 -1.64
CA LEU A 51 -3.63 14.61 -2.19
C LEU A 51 -2.10 14.64 -2.29
N ASN A 52 -1.58 15.12 -3.44
CA ASN A 52 -0.15 15.34 -3.58
C ASN A 52 0.29 16.50 -2.67
N VAL A 53 1.41 16.32 -1.96
CA VAL A 53 1.94 17.36 -1.04
C VAL A 53 2.31 18.68 -1.74
N PHE A 54 2.46 18.66 -3.07
CA PHE A 54 2.70 19.87 -3.87
C PHE A 54 1.42 20.54 -4.37
N HIS A 55 0.24 20.06 -3.96
CA HIS A 55 -1.04 20.72 -4.28
C HIS A 55 -1.27 21.98 -3.41
N PRO A 56 -1.76 23.09 -3.96
CA PRO A 56 -1.96 24.35 -3.21
C PRO A 56 -2.89 24.23 -2.00
N ASP A 57 -3.89 23.33 -2.04
CA ASP A 57 -4.83 23.13 -0.94
C ASP A 57 -4.31 22.19 0.16
N ILE A 58 -3.03 21.76 0.13
CA ILE A 58 -2.51 20.75 1.07
C ILE A 58 -2.73 21.13 2.54
N ILE A 59 -2.53 22.39 2.92
CA ILE A 59 -2.75 22.87 4.29
C ILE A 59 -4.22 22.82 4.68
N ALA A 60 -5.12 23.25 3.78
CA ALA A 60 -6.56 23.16 4.00
C ALA A 60 -7.04 21.71 4.14
N PHE A 61 -6.52 20.82 3.27
CA PHE A 61 -6.77 19.38 3.30
C PHE A 61 -6.39 18.78 4.67
N LEU A 62 -5.17 18.98 5.14
CA LEU A 62 -4.70 18.47 6.44
C LEU A 62 -5.52 19.06 7.60
N SER A 63 -5.86 20.33 7.52
CA SER A 63 -6.61 21.03 8.58
C SER A 63 -8.02 20.48 8.80
N THR A 64 -8.62 19.79 7.83
CA THR A 64 -9.94 19.15 7.98
C THR A 64 -9.97 18.06 9.06
N LYS A 65 -8.81 17.50 9.41
CA LYS A 65 -8.69 16.37 10.36
C LYS A 65 -8.25 16.79 11.77
N LYS A 66 -7.91 18.06 11.97
CA LYS A 66 -7.52 18.58 13.30
C LYS A 66 -8.67 18.51 14.30
N GLU A 67 -8.37 18.26 15.57
CA GLU A 67 -9.38 18.21 16.62
C GLU A 67 -10.16 19.51 16.77
N ASN A 68 -9.50 20.66 16.56
CA ASN A 68 -10.08 21.99 16.65
C ASN A 68 -10.54 22.56 15.30
N ALA A 69 -10.68 21.73 14.26
CA ALA A 69 -11.21 22.18 12.97
C ALA A 69 -12.66 22.69 13.11
N ASP A 70 -13.01 23.75 12.34
CA ASP A 70 -14.39 24.21 12.23
C ASP A 70 -15.29 23.07 11.74
N GLU A 71 -16.43 22.86 12.40
CA GLU A 71 -17.38 21.77 12.07
C GLU A 71 -17.87 21.80 10.62
N LYS A 72 -17.88 22.95 9.97
CA LYS A 72 -18.26 23.08 8.56
C LYS A 72 -17.27 22.43 7.60
N VAL A 73 -15.99 22.40 7.97
CA VAL A 73 -14.91 21.85 7.14
C VAL A 73 -14.35 20.54 7.70
N ARG A 74 -14.67 20.22 8.96
CA ARG A 74 -14.15 19.03 9.64
C ARG A 74 -14.61 17.74 8.93
N VAL A 75 -13.66 16.86 8.69
CA VAL A 75 -13.87 15.53 8.13
C VAL A 75 -13.61 14.48 9.22
N LYS A 76 -14.64 13.73 9.62
CA LYS A 76 -14.58 12.77 10.75
C LYS A 76 -14.28 11.35 10.30
N THR A 77 -15.03 10.85 9.32
CA THR A 77 -15.01 9.44 8.92
C THR A 77 -14.17 9.15 7.68
N LEU A 78 -13.98 10.13 6.80
CA LEU A 78 -13.15 9.98 5.61
C LEU A 78 -11.66 9.94 5.99
N SER A 79 -10.94 8.94 5.54
CA SER A 79 -9.49 8.84 5.74
C SER A 79 -8.74 9.77 4.81
N LEU A 80 -7.61 10.28 5.25
CA LEU A 80 -6.72 11.15 4.48
C LEU A 80 -5.41 10.42 4.16
N GLY A 81 -4.94 10.56 2.93
CA GLY A 81 -3.62 10.13 2.50
C GLY A 81 -2.88 11.24 1.75
N VAL A 82 -1.59 11.26 1.83
CA VAL A 82 -0.73 12.15 1.05
C VAL A 82 0.17 11.36 0.12
N VAL A 83 0.28 11.87 -1.11
CA VAL A 83 1.21 11.37 -2.12
C VAL A 83 2.47 12.21 -2.04
N VAL A 84 3.60 11.59 -1.71
CA VAL A 84 4.85 12.29 -1.38
C VAL A 84 5.94 11.91 -2.38
N PRO A 85 6.32 12.83 -3.29
CA PRO A 85 7.53 12.71 -4.10
C PRO A 85 8.80 12.91 -3.28
N ASP A 86 9.91 12.31 -3.70
CA ASP A 86 11.22 12.40 -3.03
C ASP A 86 11.71 13.85 -2.89
N LYS A 87 11.38 14.70 -3.85
CA LYS A 87 11.70 16.15 -3.81
C LYS A 87 11.20 16.85 -2.56
N PHE A 88 10.05 16.44 -2.02
CA PHE A 88 9.53 17.00 -0.77
C PHE A 88 10.49 16.74 0.40
N TYR A 89 10.97 15.51 0.54
CA TYR A 89 11.92 15.16 1.60
C TYR A 89 13.26 15.85 1.43
N GLU A 90 13.74 16.00 0.20
CA GLU A 90 14.96 16.76 -0.10
C GLU A 90 14.85 18.21 0.41
N LEU A 91 13.76 18.90 0.04
CA LEU A 91 13.52 20.30 0.44
C LEU A 91 13.32 20.43 1.95
N ALA A 92 12.59 19.50 2.57
CA ALA A 92 12.35 19.51 4.01
C ALA A 92 13.63 19.27 4.81
N ARG A 93 14.50 18.33 4.40
CA ARG A 93 15.82 18.10 5.02
C ARG A 93 16.70 19.34 4.98
N LYS A 94 16.74 20.02 3.84
CA LYS A 94 17.51 21.26 3.64
C LYS A 94 16.87 22.49 4.30
N ASN A 95 15.64 22.35 4.83
CA ASN A 95 14.82 23.45 5.36
C ASN A 95 14.61 24.57 4.33
N GLU A 96 14.40 24.19 3.08
CA GLU A 96 14.21 25.10 1.96
C GLU A 96 12.73 25.47 1.79
N GLU A 97 12.49 26.52 1.02
CA GLU A 97 11.17 26.87 0.52
C GLU A 97 10.78 25.92 -0.61
N MET A 98 9.51 25.56 -0.65
CA MET A 98 8.92 24.75 -1.72
C MET A 98 7.77 25.51 -2.40
N TYR A 99 7.54 25.20 -3.66
CA TYR A 99 6.40 25.73 -4.40
C TYR A 99 5.31 24.66 -4.53
N LEU A 100 4.10 25.07 -4.26
CA LEU A 100 2.87 24.32 -4.54
C LEU A 100 2.38 24.74 -5.92
N PHE A 101 1.93 23.81 -6.74
CA PHE A 101 1.61 24.05 -8.16
C PHE A 101 0.12 23.86 -8.43
N SER A 102 -0.50 24.80 -9.12
CA SER A 102 -1.89 24.68 -9.59
C SER A 102 -2.03 23.53 -10.59
N PRO A 103 -2.83 22.49 -10.27
CA PRO A 103 -3.01 21.34 -11.16
C PRO A 103 -3.49 21.74 -12.56
N TYR A 104 -4.40 22.68 -12.63
CA TYR A 104 -4.96 23.16 -13.89
C TYR A 104 -3.92 23.83 -14.79
N SER A 105 -3.06 24.69 -14.22
CA SER A 105 -2.03 25.35 -15.03
C SER A 105 -0.95 24.38 -15.47
N VAL A 106 -0.64 23.35 -14.66
CA VAL A 106 0.30 22.29 -15.03
C VAL A 106 -0.27 21.45 -16.18
N GLU A 107 -1.53 21.06 -16.09
CA GLU A 107 -2.19 20.27 -17.14
C GLU A 107 -2.26 21.04 -18.47
N LEU A 108 -2.52 22.35 -18.43
CA LEU A 108 -2.51 23.19 -19.64
C LEU A 108 -1.13 23.26 -20.31
N GLU A 109 -0.07 23.34 -19.52
CA GLU A 109 1.30 23.46 -20.06
C GLU A 109 1.89 22.13 -20.54
N TYR A 110 1.58 21.02 -19.86
CA TYR A 110 2.19 19.71 -20.15
C TYR A 110 1.28 18.72 -20.87
N GLY A 111 -0.03 19.03 -20.96
CA GLY A 111 -1.01 18.18 -21.64
C GLY A 111 -1.32 16.86 -20.91
N VAL A 112 -0.88 16.72 -19.65
CA VAL A 112 -1.16 15.56 -18.80
C VAL A 112 -1.65 15.98 -17.42
N PRO A 113 -2.53 15.20 -16.77
CA PRO A 113 -3.01 15.51 -15.43
C PRO A 113 -1.88 15.63 -14.40
N PHE A 114 -2.05 16.47 -13.40
CA PHE A 114 -1.02 16.80 -12.41
C PHE A 114 -0.43 15.59 -11.69
N ASN A 115 -1.23 14.58 -11.35
CA ASN A 115 -0.76 13.36 -10.69
C ASN A 115 0.07 12.44 -11.60
N TYR A 116 0.15 12.71 -12.90
CA TYR A 116 1.02 12.00 -13.85
C TYR A 116 2.37 12.71 -14.06
N ILE A 117 2.53 13.92 -13.55
CA ILE A 117 3.82 14.64 -13.61
C ILE A 117 4.80 14.00 -12.62
N ASP A 118 6.02 13.75 -13.06
CA ASP A 118 7.13 13.46 -12.16
C ASP A 118 7.63 14.77 -11.56
N ILE A 119 7.17 15.05 -10.34
CA ILE A 119 7.52 16.31 -9.67
C ILE A 119 8.99 16.32 -9.25
N THR A 120 9.56 15.18 -8.90
CA THR A 120 10.97 15.11 -8.50
C THR A 120 11.90 15.46 -9.64
N GLU A 121 11.65 14.93 -10.83
CA GLU A 121 12.43 15.26 -12.04
C GLU A 121 12.18 16.69 -12.52
N LYS A 122 10.90 17.12 -12.52
CA LYS A 122 10.46 18.36 -13.18
C LYS A 122 10.37 19.56 -12.24
N TYR A 123 10.74 19.43 -10.97
CA TYR A 123 10.52 20.50 -9.99
C TYR A 123 11.10 21.84 -10.41
N ASP A 124 12.35 21.88 -10.83
CA ASP A 124 13.04 23.13 -11.20
C ASP A 124 12.44 23.74 -12.48
N GLU A 125 12.00 22.91 -13.43
CA GLU A 125 11.29 23.34 -14.64
C GLU A 125 9.92 23.94 -14.30
N LEU A 126 9.14 23.29 -13.41
CA LEU A 126 7.86 23.78 -12.91
C LEU A 126 8.01 25.12 -12.18
N VAL A 127 9.07 25.25 -11.38
CA VAL A 127 9.36 26.51 -10.67
C VAL A 127 9.72 27.63 -11.63
N ALA A 128 10.51 27.36 -12.67
CA ALA A 128 10.96 28.36 -13.63
C ALA A 128 9.86 28.77 -14.62
N ASN A 129 8.85 27.93 -14.87
CA ASN A 129 7.79 28.20 -15.84
C ASN A 129 6.85 29.34 -15.34
N PRO A 130 6.78 30.51 -16.02
CA PRO A 130 5.95 31.65 -15.64
C PRO A 130 4.45 31.40 -15.82
N ASN A 131 4.03 30.44 -16.64
CA ASN A 131 2.64 30.13 -16.93
C ASN A 131 2.00 29.26 -15.83
N ILE A 132 2.80 28.65 -14.96
CA ILE A 132 2.30 27.84 -13.85
C ILE A 132 2.01 28.72 -12.65
N ARG A 133 0.76 28.73 -12.18
CA ARG A 133 0.39 29.33 -10.90
C ARG A 133 1.02 28.53 -9.77
N LYS A 134 1.66 29.20 -8.85
CA LYS A 134 2.37 28.56 -7.74
C LYS A 134 2.32 29.42 -6.48
N THR A 135 2.30 28.74 -5.35
CA THR A 135 2.33 29.35 -4.01
C THR A 135 3.55 28.82 -3.26
N LYS A 136 4.16 29.65 -2.47
CA LYS A 136 5.40 29.34 -1.77
C LYS A 136 5.15 29.06 -0.30
N ILE A 137 5.71 27.96 0.23
CA ILE A 137 5.68 27.61 1.65
C ILE A 137 7.04 27.05 2.08
N LYS A 138 7.27 26.85 3.38
CA LYS A 138 8.44 26.11 3.88
C LYS A 138 8.15 24.62 3.93
N ALA A 139 9.01 23.82 3.30
CA ALA A 139 8.86 22.36 3.24
C ALA A 139 8.87 21.72 4.64
N ARG A 140 9.77 22.17 5.53
CA ARG A 140 9.84 21.64 6.91
C ARG A 140 8.62 21.99 7.76
N ASP A 141 7.96 23.12 7.52
CA ASP A 141 6.73 23.47 8.24
C ASP A 141 5.60 22.49 7.84
N LEU A 142 5.50 22.15 6.56
CA LEU A 142 4.54 21.15 6.08
C LEU A 142 4.86 19.75 6.64
N GLU A 143 6.13 19.33 6.65
CA GLU A 143 6.55 18.04 7.26
C GLU A 143 6.16 17.98 8.75
N THR A 144 6.41 19.08 9.47
CA THR A 144 6.06 19.20 10.89
C THR A 144 4.54 19.12 11.09
N GLU A 145 3.77 19.75 10.23
CA GLU A 145 2.30 19.71 10.29
C GLU A 145 1.75 18.30 10.03
N ILE A 146 2.28 17.61 9.02
CA ILE A 146 1.93 16.20 8.75
C ILE A 146 2.25 15.33 9.98
N SER A 147 3.44 15.46 10.55
CA SER A 147 3.88 14.66 11.70
C SER A 147 3.03 14.90 12.95
N LYS A 148 2.66 16.16 13.22
CA LYS A 148 1.76 16.50 14.32
C LYS A 148 0.37 15.89 14.12
N LEU A 149 -0.18 16.02 12.93
CA LEU A 149 -1.50 15.49 12.64
C LEU A 149 -1.52 13.96 12.73
N GLN A 150 -0.43 13.28 12.30
CA GLN A 150 -0.30 11.84 12.48
C GLN A 150 -0.28 11.43 13.95
N GLN A 151 0.38 12.20 14.82
CA GLN A 151 0.38 11.96 16.26
C GLN A 151 -1.01 12.18 16.89
N GLU A 152 -1.76 13.21 16.44
CA GLU A 152 -3.08 13.55 16.97
C GLU A 152 -4.17 12.57 16.50
N SER A 153 -4.14 12.16 15.23
CA SER A 153 -5.27 11.47 14.58
C SER A 153 -4.92 10.18 13.87
N GLY A 154 -3.64 9.83 13.71
CA GLY A 154 -3.19 8.73 12.87
C GLY A 154 -3.23 9.03 11.37
N TYR A 155 -3.60 10.24 10.96
CA TYR A 155 -3.67 10.70 9.57
C TYR A 155 -2.67 11.85 9.31
N PRO A 156 -2.31 12.10 8.05
CA PRO A 156 -2.60 11.32 6.85
C PRO A 156 -1.76 10.04 6.73
N TYR A 157 -2.23 9.08 5.93
CA TYR A 157 -1.36 8.01 5.43
C TYR A 157 -0.35 8.60 4.46
N VAL A 158 0.81 7.95 4.31
CA VAL A 158 1.89 8.42 3.43
C VAL A 158 2.15 7.39 2.35
N VAL A 159 2.14 7.83 1.09
CA VAL A 159 2.56 7.02 -0.06
C VAL A 159 3.80 7.66 -0.66
N ASN A 160 4.95 6.98 -0.54
CA ASN A 160 6.20 7.39 -1.17
C ASN A 160 6.16 7.04 -2.65
N ILE A 161 5.60 7.95 -3.45
CA ILE A 161 5.17 7.66 -4.81
C ILE A 161 6.34 7.36 -5.76
N ASP A 162 7.47 8.03 -5.59
CA ASP A 162 8.63 7.79 -6.44
C ASP A 162 9.26 6.42 -6.12
N THR A 163 9.30 6.04 -4.84
CA THR A 163 9.73 4.69 -4.44
C THR A 163 8.81 3.62 -5.02
N ALA A 164 7.48 3.82 -4.94
CA ALA A 164 6.51 2.90 -5.51
C ALA A 164 6.69 2.74 -7.03
N ASN A 165 6.87 3.85 -7.75
CA ASN A 165 7.06 3.82 -9.19
C ASN A 165 8.43 3.25 -9.62
N ARG A 166 9.51 3.47 -8.85
CA ARG A 166 10.81 2.84 -9.11
C ARG A 166 10.80 1.33 -8.90
N ALA A 167 10.01 0.85 -7.97
CA ALA A 167 9.87 -0.57 -7.68
C ALA A 167 8.80 -1.28 -8.53
N ASN A 168 8.03 -0.51 -9.30
CA ASN A 168 6.96 -1.04 -10.15
C ASN A 168 7.54 -1.82 -11.33
N PRO A 169 7.27 -3.14 -11.45
CA PRO A 169 7.84 -3.95 -12.53
C PRO A 169 7.02 -3.92 -13.82
N VAL A 170 5.93 -3.14 -13.87
CA VAL A 170 5.01 -3.09 -15.02
C VAL A 170 4.95 -1.69 -15.62
N ASP A 171 4.60 -1.62 -16.93
CA ASP A 171 4.43 -0.36 -17.64
C ASP A 171 3.29 0.48 -17.04
N GLY A 172 3.49 1.80 -16.97
CA GLY A 172 2.51 2.75 -16.48
C GLY A 172 2.86 3.37 -15.12
N LYS A 173 1.95 4.17 -14.57
CA LYS A 173 2.21 4.97 -13.37
C LYS A 173 1.25 4.64 -12.23
N ILE A 174 1.79 4.44 -11.05
CA ILE A 174 1.07 4.40 -9.78
C ILE A 174 0.88 5.84 -9.33
N ILE A 175 -0.35 6.25 -9.01
CA ILE A 175 -0.69 7.64 -8.65
C ILE A 175 -1.22 7.79 -7.23
N MET A 176 -1.69 6.72 -6.63
CA MET A 176 -2.22 6.66 -5.25
C MET A 176 -2.24 5.22 -4.75
N SER A 177 -2.72 5.02 -3.53
CA SER A 177 -3.01 3.70 -2.95
C SER A 177 -4.49 3.57 -2.57
N ASN A 178 -4.87 2.47 -1.93
CA ASN A 178 -6.21 2.21 -1.40
C ASN A 178 -6.39 2.73 0.05
N LEU A 179 -7.53 2.40 0.66
CA LEU A 179 -7.87 2.79 2.05
C LEU A 179 -6.86 2.27 3.08
N CYS A 180 -6.31 1.07 2.89
CA CYS A 180 -5.37 0.45 3.83
C CYS A 180 -3.90 0.57 3.38
N SER A 181 -3.63 1.26 2.28
CA SER A 181 -2.29 1.60 1.75
C SER A 181 -1.42 0.42 1.28
N GLU A 182 -2.03 -0.76 1.05
CA GLU A 182 -1.32 -1.94 0.53
C GLU A 182 -1.43 -2.13 -0.98
N ILE A 183 -2.38 -1.48 -1.65
CA ILE A 183 -2.58 -1.63 -3.09
C ILE A 183 -1.82 -0.55 -3.85
N LEU A 184 -0.86 -0.97 -4.65
CA LEU A 184 -0.08 -0.13 -5.54
C LEU A 184 -0.14 -0.72 -6.94
N GLN A 185 -1.08 -0.23 -7.75
CA GLN A 185 -1.34 -0.69 -9.11
C GLN A 185 -1.32 0.49 -10.08
N VAL A 186 -0.95 0.22 -11.31
CA VAL A 186 -0.98 1.20 -12.39
C VAL A 186 -2.42 1.60 -12.69
N GLN A 187 -2.61 2.89 -12.97
CA GLN A 187 -3.89 3.46 -13.36
C GLN A 187 -3.73 4.29 -14.63
N GLU A 188 -4.72 4.25 -15.50
CA GLU A 188 -4.79 5.09 -16.69
C GLU A 188 -6.01 6.01 -16.61
N PRO A 189 -5.87 7.30 -16.96
CA PRO A 189 -6.99 8.23 -16.91
C PRO A 189 -7.99 7.95 -18.03
N SER A 190 -9.27 8.15 -17.75
CA SER A 190 -10.31 8.16 -18.76
C SER A 190 -10.36 9.49 -19.49
N LEU A 191 -10.63 9.48 -20.78
CA LEU A 191 -10.99 10.66 -21.55
C LEU A 191 -12.51 10.67 -21.72
N ILE A 192 -13.15 11.76 -21.33
CA ILE A 192 -14.61 11.90 -21.33
C ILE A 192 -14.96 13.16 -22.12
N ASN A 193 -15.98 13.10 -22.98
CA ASN A 193 -16.51 14.25 -23.70
C ASN A 193 -17.45 15.12 -22.82
N ASP A 194 -17.91 16.24 -23.36
CA ASP A 194 -18.84 17.14 -22.67
C ASP A 194 -20.21 16.49 -22.34
N ALA A 195 -20.58 15.41 -23.03
CA ALA A 195 -21.78 14.61 -22.76
C ALA A 195 -21.56 13.53 -21.71
N GLN A 196 -20.40 13.51 -21.07
CA GLN A 196 -19.97 12.50 -20.09
C GLN A 196 -19.87 11.05 -20.65
N GLU A 197 -19.63 10.94 -21.96
CA GLU A 197 -19.38 9.66 -22.60
C GLU A 197 -17.86 9.39 -22.66
N PHE A 198 -17.45 8.14 -22.46
CA PHE A 198 -16.05 7.76 -22.59
C PHE A 198 -15.58 7.84 -24.05
N LEU A 199 -14.64 8.72 -24.34
CA LEU A 199 -13.86 8.70 -25.57
C LEU A 199 -12.77 7.61 -25.52
N GLN A 200 -12.17 7.47 -24.34
CA GLN A 200 -11.24 6.40 -23.98
C GLN A 200 -11.53 6.01 -22.54
N MET A 201 -11.78 4.72 -22.31
CA MET A 201 -11.97 4.20 -20.97
C MET A 201 -10.60 3.94 -20.33
N GLY A 202 -10.34 4.56 -19.20
CA GLY A 202 -9.16 4.31 -18.39
C GLY A 202 -9.28 3.05 -17.55
N THR A 203 -8.28 2.80 -16.74
CA THR A 203 -8.24 1.66 -15.82
C THR A 203 -8.22 2.15 -14.38
N ASP A 204 -9.27 1.84 -13.61
CA ASP A 204 -9.26 1.92 -12.16
C ASP A 204 -8.93 0.55 -11.56
N VAL A 205 -8.56 0.54 -10.27
CA VAL A 205 -8.06 -0.66 -9.63
C VAL A 205 -9.09 -1.32 -8.71
N SER A 206 -8.98 -2.64 -8.54
CA SER A 206 -9.75 -3.42 -7.59
C SER A 206 -8.85 -4.06 -6.53
N CYS A 207 -9.41 -4.35 -5.34
CA CYS A 207 -8.72 -4.99 -4.23
C CYS A 207 -9.21 -6.44 -4.05
N ASN A 208 -8.74 -7.37 -4.87
CA ASN A 208 -9.01 -8.79 -4.72
C ASN A 208 -7.98 -9.39 -3.77
N LEU A 209 -8.30 -9.51 -2.48
CA LEU A 209 -7.33 -9.84 -1.43
C LEU A 209 -7.51 -11.25 -0.89
N GLY A 210 -6.38 -11.87 -0.55
CA GLY A 210 -6.27 -13.07 0.24
C GLY A 210 -5.10 -12.99 1.20
N SER A 211 -5.10 -13.81 2.25
CA SER A 211 -3.98 -13.86 3.19
C SER A 211 -3.73 -15.27 3.67
N THR A 212 -2.47 -15.66 3.66
CA THR A 212 -2.00 -16.91 4.23
C THR A 212 -1.91 -16.80 5.75
N ASN A 213 -2.27 -17.85 6.45
CA ASN A 213 -1.99 -17.98 7.88
C ASN A 213 -0.58 -18.59 8.03
N VAL A 214 0.39 -17.81 8.51
CA VAL A 214 1.81 -18.22 8.61
C VAL A 214 1.96 -19.49 9.42
N VAL A 215 1.22 -19.64 10.55
CA VAL A 215 1.28 -20.84 11.40
C VAL A 215 0.87 -22.08 10.59
N ASN A 216 -0.24 -22.01 9.87
CA ASN A 216 -0.74 -23.11 9.08
C ASN A 216 0.14 -23.41 7.85
N MET A 217 0.67 -22.36 7.22
CA MET A 217 1.56 -22.51 6.06
C MET A 217 2.86 -23.25 6.41
N MET A 218 3.47 -22.90 7.55
CA MET A 218 4.72 -23.53 8.00
C MET A 218 4.52 -24.97 8.53
N THR A 219 3.27 -25.36 8.77
CA THR A 219 2.91 -26.77 9.12
C THR A 219 2.30 -27.52 7.94
N SER A 220 2.12 -26.88 6.79
CA SER A 220 1.60 -27.49 5.57
C SER A 220 2.60 -28.53 5.01
N PRO A 221 2.16 -29.72 4.60
CA PRO A 221 3.02 -30.71 3.97
C PRO A 221 3.58 -30.25 2.61
N ASP A 222 2.96 -29.28 1.97
CA ASP A 222 3.40 -28.71 0.69
C ASP A 222 3.05 -27.21 0.65
N PHE A 223 4.04 -26.40 1.01
CA PHE A 223 3.96 -24.95 1.00
C PHE A 223 3.60 -24.42 -0.40
N GLY A 224 4.30 -24.88 -1.42
CA GLY A 224 4.12 -24.41 -2.79
C GLY A 224 2.74 -24.73 -3.35
N ARG A 225 2.21 -25.92 -3.07
CA ARG A 225 0.84 -26.30 -3.47
C ARG A 225 -0.20 -25.39 -2.80
N SER A 226 -0.01 -25.08 -1.52
CA SER A 226 -0.91 -24.19 -0.79
C SER A 226 -0.97 -22.81 -1.41
N ILE A 227 0.19 -22.20 -1.74
CA ILE A 227 0.23 -20.89 -2.43
C ILE A 227 -0.42 -20.97 -3.80
N ARG A 228 -0.11 -21.99 -4.61
CA ARG A 228 -0.69 -22.14 -5.94
C ARG A 228 -2.22 -22.30 -5.90
N ALA A 229 -2.74 -23.01 -4.90
CA ALA A 229 -4.18 -23.13 -4.69
C ALA A 229 -4.82 -21.76 -4.35
N MET A 230 -4.18 -20.95 -3.52
CA MET A 230 -4.63 -19.59 -3.21
C MET A 230 -4.62 -18.68 -4.46
N VAL A 231 -3.58 -18.77 -5.29
CA VAL A 231 -3.53 -18.04 -6.58
C VAL A 231 -4.72 -18.39 -7.46
N ARG A 232 -5.02 -19.69 -7.65
CA ARG A 232 -6.19 -20.11 -8.44
C ARG A 232 -7.53 -19.64 -7.86
N ALA A 233 -7.66 -19.67 -6.53
CA ALA A 233 -8.87 -19.17 -5.87
C ALA A 233 -9.04 -17.66 -6.09
N LEU A 234 -7.96 -16.87 -5.95
CA LEU A 234 -7.99 -15.43 -6.20
C LEU A 234 -8.18 -15.09 -7.69
N THR A 235 -7.60 -15.90 -8.60
CA THR A 235 -7.86 -15.77 -10.03
C THR A 235 -9.35 -15.95 -10.32
N PHE A 236 -9.98 -16.95 -9.73
CA PHE A 236 -11.43 -17.15 -9.89
C PHE A 236 -12.24 -15.95 -9.37
N VAL A 237 -11.89 -15.39 -8.22
CA VAL A 237 -12.54 -14.18 -7.68
C VAL A 237 -12.37 -13.01 -8.65
N THR A 238 -11.15 -12.75 -9.11
CA THR A 238 -10.85 -11.66 -10.03
C THR A 238 -11.63 -11.79 -11.34
N ASP A 239 -11.59 -12.94 -11.97
CA ASP A 239 -12.25 -13.19 -13.26
C ASP A 239 -13.78 -13.21 -13.16
N SER A 240 -14.33 -13.53 -11.96
CA SER A 240 -15.76 -13.54 -11.70
C SER A 240 -16.31 -12.20 -11.23
N SER A 241 -15.44 -11.22 -10.94
CA SER A 241 -15.82 -9.91 -10.42
C SER A 241 -16.12 -8.95 -11.58
N HIS A 242 -17.39 -8.83 -11.96
CA HIS A 242 -17.86 -7.87 -12.97
C HIS A 242 -18.61 -6.73 -12.30
N ILE A 243 -18.04 -5.52 -12.34
CA ILE A 243 -18.59 -4.32 -11.70
C ILE A 243 -19.16 -3.38 -12.77
N VAL A 244 -20.23 -3.79 -13.41
CA VAL A 244 -20.87 -3.05 -14.53
C VAL A 244 -21.22 -1.61 -14.18
N ALA A 245 -21.56 -1.34 -12.91
CA ALA A 245 -21.90 0.01 -12.44
C ALA A 245 -20.69 0.96 -12.39
N VAL A 246 -19.46 0.44 -12.41
CA VAL A 246 -18.22 1.21 -12.44
C VAL A 246 -17.32 0.63 -13.55
N PRO A 247 -17.58 0.99 -14.81
CA PRO A 247 -16.96 0.35 -15.96
C PRO A 247 -15.45 0.47 -16.02
N THR A 248 -14.85 1.52 -15.44
CA THR A 248 -13.41 1.69 -15.36
C THR A 248 -12.71 0.68 -14.44
N ILE A 249 -13.40 0.26 -13.35
CA ILE A 249 -12.92 -0.83 -12.49
C ILE A 249 -13.04 -2.18 -13.19
N ASP A 250 -14.15 -2.42 -13.85
CA ASP A 250 -14.36 -3.66 -14.61
C ASP A 250 -13.34 -3.80 -15.74
N HIS A 251 -13.10 -2.70 -16.47
CA HIS A 251 -12.06 -2.64 -17.50
C HIS A 251 -10.66 -2.90 -16.93
N GLY A 252 -10.26 -2.17 -15.87
CA GLY A 252 -8.96 -2.36 -15.23
C GLY A 252 -8.75 -3.79 -14.72
N ASN A 253 -9.77 -4.37 -14.09
CA ASN A 253 -9.73 -5.75 -13.62
C ASN A 253 -9.54 -6.76 -14.76
N SER A 254 -10.22 -6.55 -15.89
CA SER A 254 -10.13 -7.41 -17.09
C SER A 254 -8.78 -7.31 -17.81
N GLN A 255 -8.06 -6.18 -17.67
CA GLN A 255 -6.75 -5.97 -18.28
C GLN A 255 -5.60 -6.48 -17.41
N ALA A 256 -5.71 -6.29 -16.11
CA ALA A 256 -4.64 -6.56 -15.17
C ALA A 256 -4.74 -7.92 -14.46
N HIS A 257 -5.94 -8.47 -14.31
CA HIS A 257 -6.24 -9.70 -13.54
C HIS A 257 -5.60 -9.71 -12.15
N THR A 258 -5.45 -8.55 -11.52
CA THR A 258 -4.63 -8.35 -10.32
C THR A 258 -5.31 -8.91 -9.06
N PHE A 259 -4.50 -9.48 -8.18
CA PHE A 259 -4.87 -9.79 -6.81
C PHE A 259 -3.78 -9.35 -5.83
N GLY A 260 -4.09 -9.39 -4.53
CA GLY A 260 -3.14 -9.15 -3.45
C GLY A 260 -3.14 -10.31 -2.47
N LEU A 261 -2.18 -11.21 -2.56
CA LEU A 261 -1.97 -12.26 -1.56
C LEU A 261 -0.98 -11.77 -0.51
N GLY A 262 -1.40 -11.72 0.74
CA GLY A 262 -0.58 -11.34 1.88
C GLY A 262 -0.44 -12.44 2.92
N ALA A 263 -0.12 -12.05 4.14
CA ALA A 263 0.06 -12.96 5.26
C ALA A 263 -0.56 -12.39 6.55
N MET A 264 -0.97 -13.27 7.46
CA MET A 264 -1.37 -12.97 8.83
C MET A 264 -0.75 -13.98 9.78
N GLY A 265 -0.60 -13.59 11.04
CA GLY A 265 -0.10 -14.50 12.06
C GLY A 265 1.43 -14.55 12.18
N LEU A 266 2.17 -13.61 11.62
CA LEU A 266 3.63 -13.61 11.71
C LEU A 266 4.09 -13.56 13.18
N HIS A 267 3.58 -12.61 13.99
CA HIS A 267 3.97 -12.53 15.40
C HIS A 267 3.56 -13.79 16.18
N SER A 268 2.39 -14.34 15.90
CA SER A 268 1.95 -15.59 16.52
C SER A 268 2.89 -16.75 16.21
N TYR A 269 3.30 -16.90 14.94
CA TYR A 269 4.25 -17.95 14.55
C TYR A 269 5.60 -17.76 15.23
N LEU A 270 6.17 -16.55 15.17
CA LEU A 270 7.47 -16.25 15.79
C LEU A 270 7.45 -16.54 17.30
N ALA A 271 6.42 -16.10 18.02
CA ALA A 271 6.29 -16.34 19.45
C ALA A 271 6.17 -17.85 19.78
N GLN A 272 5.40 -18.61 19.00
CA GLN A 272 5.29 -20.07 19.14
C GLN A 272 6.62 -20.80 18.83
N GLN A 273 7.46 -20.20 17.98
CA GLN A 273 8.80 -20.69 17.70
C GLN A 273 9.86 -20.13 18.66
N LEU A 274 9.47 -19.39 19.70
CA LEU A 274 10.36 -18.76 20.68
C LEU A 274 11.37 -17.80 20.03
N ILE A 275 10.92 -17.06 19.02
CA ILE A 275 11.70 -16.03 18.30
C ILE A 275 11.13 -14.67 18.65
N GLU A 276 12.00 -13.75 19.06
CA GLU A 276 11.61 -12.37 19.34
C GLU A 276 11.28 -11.64 18.02
N TYR A 277 10.12 -10.97 17.98
CA TYR A 277 9.76 -10.13 16.82
C TYR A 277 10.78 -9.01 16.63
N GLY A 278 11.27 -8.86 15.40
CA GLY A 278 12.29 -7.88 15.05
C GLY A 278 13.71 -8.28 15.46
N SER A 279 13.93 -9.54 15.89
CA SER A 279 15.27 -10.13 15.98
C SER A 279 15.83 -10.42 14.58
N PRO A 280 17.16 -10.61 14.44
CA PRO A 280 17.75 -11.01 13.15
C PRO A 280 17.09 -12.25 12.54
N GLU A 281 16.75 -13.25 13.35
CA GLU A 281 16.06 -14.47 12.91
C GLU A 281 14.63 -14.18 12.42
N SER A 282 13.93 -13.25 13.07
CA SER A 282 12.60 -12.79 12.66
C SER A 282 12.64 -12.11 11.29
N VAL A 283 13.62 -11.23 11.08
CA VAL A 283 13.84 -10.53 9.80
C VAL A 283 14.20 -11.51 8.71
N GLU A 284 15.13 -12.43 8.97
CA GLU A 284 15.54 -13.48 8.05
C GLU A 284 14.36 -14.40 7.68
N PHE A 285 13.62 -14.89 8.67
CA PHE A 285 12.42 -15.71 8.44
C PHE A 285 11.42 -14.98 7.52
N THR A 286 11.16 -13.71 7.79
CA THR A 286 10.21 -12.91 7.02
C THR A 286 10.64 -12.76 5.57
N SER A 287 11.92 -12.47 5.31
CA SER A 287 12.47 -12.39 3.96
C SER A 287 12.27 -13.71 3.19
N ILE A 288 12.67 -14.84 3.78
CA ILE A 288 12.54 -16.16 3.13
C ILE A 288 11.06 -16.52 2.89
N TYR A 289 10.18 -16.26 3.85
CA TYR A 289 8.75 -16.55 3.70
C TYR A 289 8.14 -15.77 2.53
N PHE A 290 8.39 -14.47 2.43
CA PHE A 290 7.86 -13.65 1.32
C PHE A 290 8.54 -13.93 -0.01
N MET A 291 9.82 -14.27 -0.01
CA MET A 291 10.51 -14.76 -1.21
C MET A 291 9.82 -16.03 -1.76
N LEU A 292 9.45 -16.99 -0.90
CA LEU A 292 8.72 -18.19 -1.29
C LEU A 292 7.31 -17.87 -1.80
N MET A 293 6.60 -16.96 -1.16
CA MET A 293 5.31 -16.49 -1.66
C MET A 293 5.44 -15.91 -3.06
N ASN A 294 6.45 -15.05 -3.29
CA ASN A 294 6.69 -14.47 -4.60
C ASN A 294 7.02 -15.55 -5.65
N TYR A 295 7.93 -16.46 -5.34
CA TYR A 295 8.28 -17.55 -6.26
C TYR A 295 7.06 -18.36 -6.70
N TRP A 296 6.28 -18.86 -5.76
CA TRP A 296 5.14 -19.73 -6.06
C TRP A 296 3.95 -19.00 -6.70
N THR A 297 3.77 -17.72 -6.41
CA THR A 297 2.76 -16.90 -7.12
C THR A 297 3.17 -16.65 -8.56
N LEU A 298 4.46 -16.41 -8.85
CA LEU A 298 4.98 -16.31 -10.21
C LEU A 298 4.82 -17.62 -10.99
N VAL A 299 5.21 -18.74 -10.38
CA VAL A 299 5.04 -20.07 -10.98
C VAL A 299 3.59 -20.31 -11.41
N GLU A 300 2.64 -20.03 -10.52
CA GLU A 300 1.23 -20.32 -10.83
C GLU A 300 0.63 -19.31 -11.80
N SER A 301 1.02 -18.02 -11.72
CA SER A 301 0.61 -17.02 -12.70
C SER A 301 1.09 -17.34 -14.11
N ASN A 302 2.32 -17.87 -14.26
CA ASN A 302 2.86 -18.34 -15.52
C ASN A 302 2.11 -19.59 -16.02
N ASN A 303 1.82 -20.56 -15.14
CA ASN A 303 1.02 -21.74 -15.51
C ASN A 303 -0.35 -21.34 -16.05
N ILE A 304 -1.03 -20.39 -15.41
CA ILE A 304 -2.35 -19.91 -15.84
C ILE A 304 -2.26 -19.18 -17.18
N ALA A 305 -1.23 -18.34 -17.38
CA ALA A 305 -0.99 -17.66 -18.66
C ALA A 305 -0.83 -18.68 -19.80
N ARG A 306 0.01 -19.70 -19.60
CA ARG A 306 0.22 -20.79 -20.57
C ARG A 306 -1.05 -21.60 -20.81
N GLU A 307 -1.81 -21.96 -19.78
CA GLU A 307 -3.06 -22.73 -19.91
C GLU A 307 -4.13 -21.97 -20.70
N ARG A 308 -4.19 -20.64 -20.54
CA ARG A 308 -5.19 -19.80 -21.18
C ARG A 308 -4.75 -19.16 -22.48
N GLY A 309 -3.45 -19.08 -22.74
CA GLY A 309 -2.88 -18.38 -23.88
C GLY A 309 -3.07 -16.86 -23.79
N ILE A 310 -3.15 -16.31 -22.58
CA ILE A 310 -3.42 -14.87 -22.30
C ILE A 310 -2.47 -14.39 -21.22
N THR A 311 -1.93 -13.18 -21.41
CA THR A 311 -1.14 -12.45 -20.42
C THR A 311 -1.87 -11.19 -19.97
N PHE A 312 -1.46 -10.57 -18.88
CA PHE A 312 -1.94 -9.23 -18.53
C PHE A 312 -1.56 -8.21 -19.62
N HIS A 313 -2.35 -7.14 -19.71
CA HIS A 313 -2.16 -6.08 -20.71
C HIS A 313 -0.78 -5.41 -20.60
N ASN A 314 -0.10 -5.20 -21.73
CA ASN A 314 1.26 -4.64 -21.83
C ASN A 314 2.34 -5.49 -21.11
N PHE A 315 2.15 -6.79 -20.99
CA PHE A 315 3.16 -7.70 -20.43
C PHE A 315 4.53 -7.51 -21.09
N GLU A 316 4.57 -7.36 -22.41
CA GLU A 316 5.79 -7.21 -23.22
C GLU A 316 6.65 -5.99 -22.86
N LYS A 317 6.07 -5.00 -22.16
CA LYS A 317 6.77 -3.80 -21.69
C LYS A 317 7.25 -3.90 -20.24
N SER A 318 6.97 -5.01 -19.58
CA SER A 318 7.29 -5.21 -18.17
C SER A 318 8.72 -5.72 -17.94
N ASP A 319 9.22 -5.54 -16.73
CA ASP A 319 10.48 -6.13 -16.26
C ASP A 319 10.42 -7.66 -16.17
N TYR A 320 9.21 -8.21 -16.15
CA TYR A 320 9.02 -9.66 -16.27
C TYR A 320 9.35 -10.16 -17.67
N ALA A 321 8.91 -9.46 -18.71
CA ALA A 321 9.14 -9.83 -20.11
C ALA A 321 10.60 -9.68 -20.52
N ASN A 322 11.28 -8.62 -20.09
CA ASN A 322 12.70 -8.44 -20.35
C ASN A 322 13.61 -9.27 -19.43
N GLY A 323 13.07 -9.82 -18.33
CA GLY A 323 13.75 -10.68 -17.38
C GLY A 323 14.46 -9.94 -16.22
N SER A 324 14.57 -8.62 -16.25
CA SER A 324 15.31 -7.85 -15.25
C SER A 324 14.73 -7.98 -13.81
N TYR A 325 13.42 -8.22 -13.68
CA TYR A 325 12.80 -8.52 -12.40
C TYR A 325 13.48 -9.67 -11.64
N PHE A 326 13.98 -10.65 -12.37
CA PHE A 326 14.56 -11.88 -11.81
C PHE A 326 16.04 -11.73 -11.43
N ASP A 327 16.72 -10.66 -11.87
CA ASP A 327 18.18 -10.52 -11.71
C ASP A 327 18.61 -10.64 -10.25
N LYS A 328 17.89 -10.00 -9.33
CA LYS A 328 18.20 -10.07 -7.89
C LYS A 328 18.09 -11.48 -7.31
N TYR A 329 17.22 -12.33 -7.86
CA TYR A 329 17.02 -13.71 -7.41
C TYR A 329 18.00 -14.70 -8.06
N VAL A 330 18.42 -14.42 -9.28
CA VAL A 330 19.41 -15.23 -10.01
C VAL A 330 20.82 -14.95 -9.51
N THR A 331 21.12 -13.69 -9.13
CA THR A 331 22.45 -13.28 -8.66
C THR A 331 22.57 -13.21 -7.15
N GLY A 332 21.45 -13.09 -6.44
CA GLY A 332 21.39 -12.99 -4.98
C GLY A 332 21.32 -14.36 -4.31
N GLU A 333 21.39 -14.36 -2.98
CA GLU A 333 21.34 -15.55 -2.15
C GLU A 333 20.25 -15.41 -1.09
N PHE A 334 19.04 -15.86 -1.43
CA PHE A 334 17.86 -15.84 -0.56
C PHE A 334 17.64 -17.22 0.06
N VAL A 335 18.55 -17.60 0.96
CA VAL A 335 18.52 -18.88 1.67
C VAL A 335 18.62 -18.67 3.18
N PRO A 336 18.04 -19.57 3.99
CA PRO A 336 18.23 -19.52 5.44
C PRO A 336 19.71 -19.59 5.84
N LYS A 337 20.17 -18.67 6.68
CA LYS A 337 21.57 -18.54 7.12
C LYS A 337 21.76 -18.97 8.57
N SER A 338 20.89 -18.50 9.47
CA SER A 338 20.92 -18.89 10.89
C SER A 338 20.44 -20.34 11.07
N ASP A 339 21.01 -21.05 12.02
CA ASP A 339 20.64 -22.46 12.28
C ASP A 339 19.18 -22.56 12.70
N ARG A 340 18.66 -21.56 13.40
CA ARG A 340 17.25 -21.54 13.79
C ARG A 340 16.33 -21.44 12.59
N VAL A 341 16.59 -20.53 11.65
CA VAL A 341 15.76 -20.35 10.45
C VAL A 341 15.92 -21.56 9.50
N LYS A 342 17.14 -22.13 9.37
CA LYS A 342 17.33 -23.40 8.63
C LYS A 342 16.44 -24.51 9.15
N GLU A 343 16.33 -24.66 10.48
CA GLU A 343 15.47 -25.68 11.08
C GLU A 343 13.99 -25.46 10.76
N LEU A 344 13.53 -24.19 10.74
CA LEU A 344 12.14 -23.87 10.39
C LEU A 344 11.77 -24.20 8.94
N PHE A 345 12.72 -24.08 8.03
CA PHE A 345 12.52 -24.33 6.59
C PHE A 345 13.08 -25.69 6.10
N LYS A 346 13.52 -26.56 6.99
CA LYS A 346 14.20 -27.84 6.61
C LYS A 346 13.40 -28.73 5.66
N ASP A 347 12.06 -28.72 5.80
CA ASP A 347 11.14 -29.53 4.99
C ASP A 347 10.43 -28.69 3.91
N VAL A 348 10.83 -27.42 3.73
CA VAL A 348 10.27 -26.50 2.74
C VAL A 348 11.25 -26.35 1.58
N PHE A 349 10.76 -26.51 0.35
CA PHE A 349 11.56 -26.26 -0.85
C PHE A 349 11.97 -24.79 -0.94
N ILE A 350 13.27 -24.54 -0.97
CA ILE A 350 13.87 -23.22 -1.18
C ILE A 350 14.41 -23.16 -2.62
N PRO A 351 13.89 -22.28 -3.49
CA PRO A 351 14.38 -22.19 -4.87
C PRO A 351 15.83 -21.69 -4.91
N SER A 352 16.65 -22.40 -5.68
CA SER A 352 18.02 -22.01 -5.99
C SER A 352 18.06 -20.93 -7.08
N ALA A 353 19.23 -20.33 -7.31
CA ALA A 353 19.46 -19.44 -8.45
C ALA A 353 19.11 -20.09 -9.80
N ALA A 354 19.33 -21.39 -9.94
CA ALA A 354 18.96 -22.15 -11.15
C ALA A 354 17.44 -22.28 -11.31
N ASP A 355 16.70 -22.52 -10.22
CA ASP A 355 15.23 -22.55 -10.24
C ASP A 355 14.64 -21.20 -10.60
N TRP A 356 15.23 -20.11 -10.11
CA TRP A 356 14.83 -18.75 -10.48
C TRP A 356 15.14 -18.43 -11.95
N ALA A 357 16.29 -18.88 -12.47
CA ALA A 357 16.63 -18.72 -13.89
C ALA A 357 15.67 -19.49 -14.78
N GLU A 358 15.32 -20.74 -14.41
CA GLU A 358 14.34 -21.54 -15.14
C GLU A 358 12.95 -20.87 -15.13
N LEU A 359 12.54 -20.31 -13.99
CA LEU A 359 11.26 -19.57 -13.89
C LEU A 359 11.27 -18.32 -14.76
N ARG A 360 12.38 -17.55 -14.77
CA ARG A 360 12.56 -16.40 -15.66
C ARG A 360 12.35 -16.80 -17.10
N ASP A 361 13.03 -17.85 -17.55
CA ASP A 361 12.96 -18.30 -18.95
C ASP A 361 11.53 -18.73 -19.35
N LYS A 362 10.80 -19.39 -18.42
CA LYS A 362 9.39 -19.76 -18.61
C LYS A 362 8.48 -18.51 -18.68
N VAL A 363 8.70 -17.52 -17.81
CA VAL A 363 7.93 -16.28 -17.81
C VAL A 363 8.19 -15.47 -19.07
N GLN A 364 9.42 -15.42 -19.55
CA GLN A 364 9.75 -14.77 -20.84
C GLN A 364 9.10 -15.48 -22.04
N ALA A 365 8.94 -16.79 -21.99
CA ALA A 365 8.35 -17.58 -23.07
C ALA A 365 6.81 -17.51 -23.07
N ASP A 366 6.18 -17.69 -21.93
CA ASP A 366 4.72 -17.89 -21.79
C ASP A 366 3.98 -16.70 -21.13
N GLY A 367 4.71 -15.75 -20.54
CA GLY A 367 4.18 -14.59 -19.84
C GLY A 367 3.64 -14.84 -18.45
N LEU A 368 2.97 -13.84 -17.88
CA LEU A 368 2.21 -13.89 -16.63
C LEU A 368 0.76 -13.50 -16.88
N TYR A 369 -0.16 -14.18 -16.20
CA TYR A 369 -1.58 -13.86 -16.28
C TYR A 369 -1.95 -12.64 -15.42
N HIS A 370 -1.30 -12.46 -14.27
CA HIS A 370 -1.59 -11.40 -13.31
C HIS A 370 -0.51 -10.31 -13.35
N GLN A 371 -0.92 -9.07 -13.42
CA GLN A 371 -0.03 -7.91 -13.38
C GLN A 371 0.64 -7.75 -12.02
N ASN A 372 -0.15 -7.83 -10.93
CA ASN A 372 0.32 -7.81 -9.56
C ASN A 372 -0.27 -8.98 -8.76
N ARG A 373 0.47 -9.47 -7.74
CA ARG A 373 0.14 -10.72 -7.04
C ARG A 373 0.22 -10.64 -5.52
N LEU A 374 1.11 -9.83 -4.96
CA LEU A 374 1.34 -9.74 -3.52
C LEU A 374 0.98 -8.38 -2.97
N ALA A 375 0.21 -8.38 -1.87
CA ALA A 375 -0.08 -7.18 -1.08
C ALA A 375 -0.38 -7.61 0.36
N VAL A 376 0.10 -6.86 1.36
CA VAL A 376 -0.07 -7.23 2.76
C VAL A 376 -1.12 -6.32 3.41
N ALA A 377 -2.32 -6.84 3.53
CA ALA A 377 -3.47 -6.18 4.15
C ALA A 377 -3.43 -6.24 5.69
N PRO A 378 -4.15 -5.36 6.42
CA PRO A 378 -4.15 -5.34 7.88
C PRO A 378 -4.85 -6.53 8.56
N ASN A 379 -5.76 -7.24 7.90
CA ASN A 379 -6.40 -8.51 8.31
C ASN A 379 -7.11 -8.50 9.69
N GLY A 380 -7.68 -7.37 10.11
CA GLY A 380 -8.23 -7.22 11.46
C GLY A 380 -9.25 -8.29 11.87
N SER A 381 -10.32 -8.50 11.09
CA SER A 381 -11.38 -9.43 11.46
C SER A 381 -11.06 -10.90 11.14
N ILE A 382 -10.41 -11.15 10.01
CA ILE A 382 -10.12 -12.52 9.56
C ILE A 382 -9.09 -13.22 10.45
N SER A 383 -8.20 -12.47 11.11
CA SER A 383 -7.20 -13.01 12.04
C SER A 383 -7.83 -13.66 13.29
N TYR A 384 -8.97 -13.12 13.78
CA TYR A 384 -9.70 -13.75 14.89
C TYR A 384 -10.30 -15.09 14.51
N ILE A 385 -10.85 -15.21 13.29
CA ILE A 385 -11.41 -16.48 12.81
C ILE A 385 -10.30 -17.53 12.64
N ASN A 386 -9.09 -17.08 12.30
CA ASN A 386 -7.93 -17.95 12.12
C ASN A 386 -7.11 -18.16 13.40
N ASP A 387 -7.49 -17.56 14.52
CA ASP A 387 -6.78 -17.62 15.80
C ASP A 387 -5.27 -17.31 15.65
N VAL A 388 -4.95 -16.16 15.06
CA VAL A 388 -3.58 -15.66 14.88
C VAL A 388 -3.54 -14.13 14.99
N SER A 389 -2.33 -13.57 15.12
CA SER A 389 -2.11 -12.12 15.06
C SER A 389 -2.47 -11.54 13.69
N ALA A 390 -2.96 -10.30 13.68
CA ALA A 390 -3.32 -9.63 12.44
C ALA A 390 -2.09 -9.27 11.62
N SER A 391 -2.17 -9.46 10.28
CA SER A 391 -1.11 -9.08 9.34
C SER A 391 0.28 -9.63 9.74
N ILE A 392 1.32 -8.87 9.45
CA ILE A 392 2.70 -9.18 9.83
C ILE A 392 3.21 -8.26 10.96
N HIS A 393 2.38 -7.36 11.48
CA HIS A 393 2.78 -6.47 12.58
C HIS A 393 2.68 -7.14 13.97
N PRO A 394 3.36 -6.59 14.98
CA PRO A 394 3.28 -7.12 16.35
C PRO A 394 1.90 -6.89 16.95
N ILE A 395 1.53 -7.73 17.92
CA ILE A 395 0.30 -7.54 18.70
C ILE A 395 0.36 -6.25 19.52
N THR A 396 -0.81 -5.63 19.76
CA THR A 396 -0.91 -4.46 20.63
C THR A 396 -0.99 -4.83 22.11
N GLN A 397 -1.64 -5.96 22.40
CA GLN A 397 -1.83 -6.49 23.77
C GLN A 397 -1.81 -8.02 23.75
N ARG A 398 -1.30 -8.63 24.85
CA ARG A 398 -1.31 -10.08 25.03
C ARG A 398 -2.72 -10.64 25.22
N ILE A 399 -3.61 -9.86 25.80
CA ILE A 399 -5.03 -10.14 25.92
C ILE A 399 -5.77 -8.88 25.47
N GLU A 400 -6.43 -8.96 24.33
CA GLU A 400 -7.20 -7.86 23.77
C GLU A 400 -8.62 -7.86 24.35
N GLU A 401 -9.04 -6.72 24.90
CA GLU A 401 -10.42 -6.51 25.36
C GLU A 401 -11.21 -5.82 24.24
N ARG A 402 -12.32 -6.41 23.86
CA ARG A 402 -13.26 -5.82 22.90
C ARG A 402 -14.66 -5.71 23.49
N GLN A 403 -15.33 -4.60 23.17
CA GLN A 403 -16.72 -4.37 23.51
C GLN A 403 -17.60 -4.75 22.32
N GLU A 404 -18.26 -5.88 22.40
CA GLU A 404 -19.20 -6.34 21.37
C GLU A 404 -20.64 -5.93 21.73
N LYS A 405 -21.35 -5.35 20.77
CA LYS A 405 -22.71 -4.75 20.99
C LYS A 405 -23.73 -5.72 21.58
N LYS A 406 -23.65 -7.01 21.25
CA LYS A 406 -24.64 -8.02 21.67
C LYS A 406 -24.20 -8.90 22.83
N ILE A 407 -22.88 -9.03 23.05
CA ILE A 407 -22.30 -10.03 23.96
C ILE A 407 -21.64 -9.36 25.16
N GLY A 408 -21.30 -8.07 25.07
CA GLY A 408 -20.58 -7.33 26.10
C GLY A 408 -19.07 -7.39 25.90
N LYS A 409 -18.29 -7.43 26.98
CA LYS A 409 -16.84 -7.51 26.90
C LYS A 409 -16.37 -8.92 26.58
N ILE A 410 -15.51 -9.02 25.57
CA ILE A 410 -14.86 -10.26 25.17
C ILE A 410 -13.34 -10.08 25.26
N TYR A 411 -12.67 -11.13 25.71
CA TYR A 411 -11.21 -11.16 25.86
C TYR A 411 -10.62 -12.13 24.85
N TYR A 412 -9.70 -11.63 24.00
CA TYR A 412 -8.98 -12.42 23.01
C TYR A 412 -7.51 -12.53 23.46
N PRO A 413 -7.08 -13.68 24.02
CA PRO A 413 -5.66 -13.91 24.26
C PRO A 413 -4.91 -14.09 22.93
N ALA A 414 -3.64 -13.70 22.91
CA ALA A 414 -2.78 -13.97 21.77
C ALA A 414 -2.70 -15.49 21.50
N ALA A 415 -2.69 -15.86 20.23
CA ALA A 415 -2.75 -17.27 19.79
C ALA A 415 -1.58 -18.09 20.37
N GLY A 416 -1.88 -19.19 21.03
CA GLY A 416 -0.85 -20.03 21.68
C GLY A 416 -0.16 -19.35 22.87
N LEU A 417 -0.84 -18.40 23.54
CA LEU A 417 -0.31 -17.72 24.73
C LEU A 417 -0.12 -18.74 25.87
N SER A 418 1.10 -18.87 26.34
CA SER A 418 1.50 -19.79 27.41
C SER A 418 2.63 -19.18 28.25
N THR A 419 3.02 -19.83 29.33
CA THR A 419 4.18 -19.41 30.14
C THR A 419 5.48 -19.37 29.33
N GLU A 420 5.63 -20.21 28.31
CA GLU A 420 6.78 -20.24 27.43
C GLU A 420 6.77 -19.12 26.39
N THR A 421 5.59 -18.82 25.80
CA THR A 421 5.47 -17.87 24.69
C THR A 421 5.29 -16.43 25.15
N ILE A 422 4.82 -16.18 26.38
CA ILE A 422 4.63 -14.81 26.95
C ILE A 422 5.85 -13.89 26.74
N PRO A 423 7.12 -14.33 26.95
CA PRO A 423 8.27 -13.45 26.77
C PRO A 423 8.43 -12.93 25.32
N TYR A 424 7.95 -13.70 24.36
CA TYR A 424 8.06 -13.39 22.92
C TYR A 424 6.88 -12.58 22.38
N TYR A 425 5.81 -12.42 23.19
CA TYR A 425 4.69 -11.55 22.87
C TYR A 425 4.89 -10.13 23.44
N THR A 426 5.87 -9.42 22.91
CA THR A 426 6.08 -8.00 23.24
C THR A 426 5.01 -7.15 22.55
N SER A 427 4.37 -6.26 23.32
CA SER A 427 3.41 -5.30 22.77
C SER A 427 4.06 -4.36 21.78
N ALA A 428 3.35 -4.03 20.70
CA ALA A 428 3.78 -3.02 19.74
C ALA A 428 4.10 -1.68 20.39
N TYR A 429 3.39 -1.30 21.47
CA TYR A 429 3.66 -0.07 22.22
C TYR A 429 4.93 -0.11 23.08
N ASP A 430 5.46 -1.28 23.37
CA ASP A 430 6.68 -1.48 24.15
C ASP A 430 7.89 -1.85 23.28
N MET A 431 7.66 -1.97 21.98
CA MET A 431 8.67 -2.38 20.98
C MET A 431 9.33 -1.15 20.36
N ASP A 432 10.63 -1.26 20.06
CA ASP A 432 11.29 -0.29 19.20
C ASP A 432 10.73 -0.40 17.77
N MET A 433 10.14 0.68 17.26
CA MET A 433 9.51 0.69 15.95
C MET A 433 10.49 0.44 14.80
N ARG A 434 11.80 0.66 14.99
CA ARG A 434 12.83 0.28 14.01
C ARG A 434 12.81 -1.23 13.75
N LYS A 435 12.61 -2.04 14.78
CA LYS A 435 12.45 -3.51 14.64
C LYS A 435 11.24 -3.88 13.77
N VAL A 436 10.15 -3.13 13.89
CA VAL A 436 8.96 -3.32 13.05
C VAL A 436 9.29 -2.96 11.59
N ILE A 437 9.98 -1.85 11.37
CA ILE A 437 10.40 -1.41 10.04
C ILE A 437 11.34 -2.42 9.39
N ASP A 438 12.29 -3.00 10.14
CA ASP A 438 13.21 -4.02 9.61
C ASP A 438 12.47 -5.27 9.13
N VAL A 439 11.44 -5.73 9.87
CA VAL A 439 10.59 -6.86 9.45
C VAL A 439 9.79 -6.51 8.18
N TYR A 440 9.23 -5.30 8.13
CA TYR A 440 8.48 -4.85 6.95
C TYR A 440 9.39 -4.65 5.73
N ALA A 441 10.59 -4.11 5.92
CA ALA A 441 11.58 -3.96 4.84
C ALA A 441 11.96 -5.32 4.23
N ALA A 442 12.16 -6.34 5.08
CA ALA A 442 12.44 -7.70 4.62
C ALA A 442 11.30 -8.30 3.78
N ALA A 443 10.04 -8.02 4.13
CA ALA A 443 8.90 -8.44 3.33
C ALA A 443 8.77 -7.63 2.03
N THR A 444 8.96 -6.31 2.09
CA THR A 444 8.82 -5.37 0.96
C THR A 444 9.73 -5.74 -0.21
N GLU A 445 10.89 -6.32 0.06
CA GLU A 445 11.82 -6.76 -0.98
C GLU A 445 11.19 -7.74 -1.99
N HIS A 446 10.17 -8.48 -1.57
CA HIS A 446 9.56 -9.56 -2.34
C HIS A 446 8.10 -9.30 -2.74
N VAL A 447 7.49 -8.22 -2.25
CA VAL A 447 6.09 -7.85 -2.52
C VAL A 447 6.04 -6.84 -3.68
N ASP A 448 5.21 -7.11 -4.67
CA ASP A 448 5.08 -6.30 -5.89
C ASP A 448 4.03 -5.18 -5.80
N GLN A 449 3.37 -5.03 -4.67
CA GLN A 449 2.52 -3.88 -4.33
C GLN A 449 2.97 -3.29 -2.99
N GLY A 450 2.04 -2.93 -2.10
CA GLY A 450 2.33 -2.32 -0.81
C GLY A 450 2.10 -3.25 0.38
N LEU A 451 2.52 -2.77 1.53
CA LEU A 451 2.28 -3.37 2.83
C LEU A 451 1.63 -2.33 3.74
N SER A 452 0.48 -2.67 4.32
CA SER A 452 -0.16 -1.80 5.30
C SER A 452 0.65 -1.78 6.58
N LEU A 453 1.32 -0.67 6.87
CA LEU A 453 2.18 -0.49 8.04
C LEU A 453 1.53 0.47 9.03
N THR A 454 1.43 0.04 10.29
CA THR A 454 1.07 0.89 11.42
C THR A 454 2.24 0.97 12.39
N LEU A 455 2.69 2.17 12.70
CA LEU A 455 3.66 2.43 13.76
C LEU A 455 2.93 2.85 15.02
N PHE A 456 3.22 2.16 16.12
CA PHE A 456 2.58 2.40 17.42
C PHE A 456 3.48 3.27 18.28
N MET A 457 2.92 4.35 18.81
CA MET A 457 3.69 5.30 19.62
C MET A 457 2.94 5.63 20.90
N ARG A 458 3.70 5.78 21.99
CA ARG A 458 3.19 6.35 23.24
C ARG A 458 3.41 7.88 23.23
N SER A 459 2.69 8.59 24.08
CA SER A 459 2.84 10.05 24.23
C SER A 459 4.23 10.49 24.71
N ASP A 460 4.97 9.58 25.35
CA ASP A 460 6.32 9.76 25.90
C ASP A 460 7.44 9.27 24.97
N ILE A 461 7.32 9.52 23.69
CA ILE A 461 8.27 9.06 22.65
C ILE A 461 9.71 9.48 23.02
N PRO A 462 10.67 8.53 23.02
CA PRO A 462 12.07 8.88 23.19
C PRO A 462 12.54 9.86 22.10
N LYS A 463 13.22 10.92 22.48
CA LYS A 463 13.73 11.96 21.57
C LYS A 463 14.55 11.36 20.41
N GLY A 464 15.29 10.27 20.66
CA GLY A 464 16.07 9.57 19.64
C GLY A 464 15.25 8.92 18.51
N LEU A 465 13.99 8.51 18.76
CA LEU A 465 13.15 7.98 17.68
C LEU A 465 12.66 9.09 16.73
N TYR A 466 12.37 10.27 17.27
CA TYR A 466 12.03 11.43 16.47
C TYR A 466 13.22 11.90 15.58
N GLU A 467 14.40 11.89 16.14
CA GLU A 467 15.63 12.22 15.40
C GLU A 467 15.90 11.18 14.30
N TRP A 468 15.79 9.88 14.63
CA TRP A 468 15.94 8.81 13.64
C TRP A 468 14.95 8.91 12.49
N LYS A 469 13.66 9.21 12.76
CA LYS A 469 12.64 9.43 11.71
C LYS A 469 12.99 10.59 10.77
N LYS A 470 13.75 11.58 11.25
CA LYS A 470 14.23 12.68 10.40
C LYS A 470 15.40 12.29 9.51
N GLU A 471 16.20 11.34 9.92
CA GLU A 471 17.43 10.92 9.24
C GLU A 471 17.16 9.81 8.20
N ASN A 472 16.08 9.06 8.37
CA ASN A 472 15.66 7.92 7.54
C ASN A 472 14.25 8.09 6.99
#